data_803a22240b0a6dce7963eafa2715f27c
#
_entry.id   803a22240b0a6dce7963eafa2715f27c
#
_cell.length_a   1.000
_cell.length_b   1.000
_cell.length_c   1.000
_cell.angle_alpha   90.00
_cell.angle_beta   90.00
_cell.angle_gamma   90.00
#
_symmetry.space_group_name_H-M   'P 1'
#
loop_
_entity.id
_entity.type
_entity.pdbx_description
1 polymer ?
#
loop_
_entity_poly.entity_id
_entity_poly.type
_entity_poly.pdbx_seq_one_letter_code
_entity_poly.pdbx_strand_id
1 'polypeptide(L)'
;MSKRDYYETLEVSRDASSNELKKAFKKKAMKYHPDRNPDNPEAAEKFKEAAEAYDVLSDPQKKSAYDQFGHSGVELSLIHI
;
A
#
# COMPACT_ATOMS: atom_id res chain seq x y z
N MET A 1 -2.27 -13.15 -11.42
CA MET A 1 -1.53 -11.93 -11.67
C MET A 1 -0.77 -11.48 -10.43
N SER A 2 0.46 -11.05 -10.63
CA SER A 2 1.26 -10.55 -9.51
C SER A 2 0.76 -9.17 -9.09
N LYS A 3 0.78 -8.93 -7.78
CA LYS A 3 0.43 -7.62 -7.26
C LYS A 3 1.55 -6.62 -7.59
N ARG A 4 1.17 -5.37 -7.73
CA ARG A 4 2.14 -4.31 -7.94
C ARG A 4 2.99 -4.13 -6.68
N ASP A 5 4.24 -3.73 -6.86
CA ASP A 5 5.12 -3.40 -5.75
C ASP A 5 4.48 -2.28 -4.91
N TYR A 6 4.47 -2.44 -3.59
CA TYR A 6 3.87 -1.45 -2.70
C TYR A 6 4.54 -0.08 -2.81
N TYR A 7 5.85 -0.05 -3.01
CA TYR A 7 6.55 1.21 -3.20
C TYR A 7 6.11 1.90 -4.49
N GLU A 8 5.90 1.14 -5.54
CA GLU A 8 5.38 1.67 -6.80
C GLU A 8 3.94 2.14 -6.65
N THR A 9 3.13 1.38 -5.92
CA THR A 9 1.72 1.72 -5.70
C THR A 9 1.58 3.09 -5.06
N LEU A 10 2.43 3.40 -4.08
CA LEU A 10 2.45 4.69 -3.42
C LEU A 10 3.35 5.71 -4.12
N GLU A 11 4.10 5.28 -5.12
CA GLU A 11 5.03 6.13 -5.86
C GLU A 11 6.09 6.75 -4.94
N VAL A 12 6.67 5.91 -4.07
CA VAL A 12 7.72 6.33 -3.16
C VAL A 12 8.97 5.46 -3.36
N SER A 13 10.11 5.94 -2.89
CA SER A 13 11.33 5.15 -2.93
C SER A 13 11.36 4.15 -1.78
N ARG A 14 12.21 3.15 -1.89
CA ARG A 14 12.37 2.15 -0.81
C ARG A 14 12.92 2.77 0.47
N ASP A 15 13.54 3.93 0.36
CA ASP A 15 14.10 4.65 1.50
C ASP A 15 13.14 5.67 2.08
N ALA A 16 11.89 5.68 1.63
CA ALA A 16 10.91 6.67 2.07
C ALA A 16 10.70 6.59 3.59
N SER A 17 10.66 7.76 4.21
CA SER A 17 10.40 7.86 5.65
C SER A 17 8.92 7.66 5.94
N SER A 18 8.58 7.50 7.23
CA SER A 18 7.18 7.38 7.64
C SER A 18 6.36 8.57 7.17
N ASN A 19 6.94 9.77 7.24
CA ASN A 19 6.25 10.98 6.80
C ASN A 19 6.01 10.98 5.31
N GLU A 20 6.99 10.51 4.54
CA GLU A 20 6.84 10.42 3.09
C GLU A 20 5.77 9.41 2.71
N LEU A 21 5.74 8.27 3.38
CA LEU A 21 4.72 7.25 3.15
C LEU A 21 3.33 7.81 3.46
N LYS A 22 3.20 8.52 4.56
CA LYS A 22 1.93 9.12 4.97
C LYS A 22 1.44 10.14 3.95
N LYS A 23 2.33 11.00 3.49
CA LYS A 23 2.00 12.01 2.47
C LYS A 23 1.58 11.36 1.17
N ALA A 24 2.32 10.33 0.74
CA ALA A 24 2.01 9.62 -0.49
C ALA A 24 0.64 8.94 -0.40
N PHE A 25 0.35 8.30 0.74
CA PHE A 25 -0.95 7.67 0.94
C PHE A 25 -2.08 8.70 0.91
N LYS A 26 -1.91 9.81 1.61
CA LYS A 26 -2.93 10.87 1.63
C LYS A 26 -3.22 11.38 0.22
N LYS A 27 -2.18 11.58 -0.56
CA LYS A 27 -2.32 12.04 -1.95
C LYS A 27 -3.14 11.05 -2.77
N LYS A 28 -2.83 9.76 -2.65
CA LYS A 28 -3.57 8.72 -3.37
C LYS A 28 -5.00 8.60 -2.85
N ALA A 29 -5.17 8.67 -1.54
CA ALA A 29 -6.48 8.58 -0.92
C ALA A 29 -7.39 9.71 -1.41
N MET A 30 -6.88 10.92 -1.48
CA MET A 30 -7.67 12.04 -1.97
C MET A 30 -8.03 11.89 -3.44
N LYS A 31 -7.11 11.35 -4.23
CA LYS A 31 -7.34 11.20 -5.68
C LYS A 31 -8.37 10.12 -5.99
N TYR A 32 -8.32 9.00 -5.26
CA TYR A 32 -9.12 7.82 -5.56
C TYR A 32 -10.21 7.51 -4.54
N HIS A 33 -10.47 8.42 -3.61
CA HIS A 33 -11.45 8.18 -2.56
C HIS A 33 -12.83 7.87 -3.17
N PRO A 34 -13.53 6.84 -2.66
CA PRO A 34 -14.84 6.46 -3.21
C PRO A 34 -15.88 7.58 -3.17
N ASP A 35 -15.83 8.43 -2.17
CA ASP A 35 -16.76 9.56 -2.05
C ASP A 35 -16.57 10.58 -3.18
N ARG A 36 -15.35 10.69 -3.70
CA ARG A 36 -15.03 11.58 -4.81
C ARG A 36 -15.26 10.92 -6.17
N ASN A 37 -15.26 9.61 -6.19
CA ASN A 37 -15.37 8.83 -7.41
C ASN A 37 -16.43 7.73 -7.23
N PRO A 38 -17.68 8.11 -6.93
CA PRO A 38 -18.70 7.13 -6.53
C PRO A 38 -19.05 6.11 -7.60
N ASP A 39 -18.91 6.47 -8.87
CA ASP A 39 -19.27 5.58 -9.96
C ASP A 39 -18.04 4.98 -10.66
N ASN A 40 -16.89 5.03 -10.03
CA ASN A 40 -15.63 4.57 -10.63
C ASN A 40 -15.05 3.39 -9.86
N PRO A 41 -15.26 2.15 -10.32
CA PRO A 41 -14.71 0.97 -9.64
C PRO A 41 -13.19 0.92 -9.68
N GLU A 42 -12.55 1.50 -10.71
CA GLU A 42 -11.10 1.57 -10.78
C GLU A 42 -10.52 2.40 -9.64
N ALA A 43 -11.18 3.51 -9.33
CA ALA A 43 -10.73 4.37 -8.24
C ALA A 43 -10.83 3.65 -6.91
N ALA A 44 -11.89 2.89 -6.69
CA ALA A 44 -12.07 2.11 -5.49
C ALA A 44 -10.96 1.07 -5.34
N GLU A 45 -10.60 0.39 -6.42
CA GLU A 45 -9.52 -0.58 -6.40
C GLU A 45 -8.17 0.06 -6.11
N LYS A 46 -7.90 1.20 -6.73
CA LYS A 46 -6.65 1.91 -6.51
C LYS A 46 -6.54 2.45 -5.10
N PHE A 47 -7.64 2.91 -4.54
CA PHE A 47 -7.69 3.33 -3.15
C PHE A 47 -7.35 2.15 -2.23
N LYS A 48 -7.94 1.01 -2.50
CA LYS A 48 -7.72 -0.20 -1.73
C LYS A 48 -6.26 -0.65 -1.80
N GLU A 49 -5.67 -0.62 -2.99
CA GLU A 49 -4.26 -0.95 -3.18
C GLU A 49 -3.35 0.00 -2.41
N ALA A 50 -3.64 1.29 -2.46
CA ALA A 50 -2.86 2.28 -1.74
C ALA A 50 -2.96 2.07 -0.23
N ALA A 51 -4.15 1.76 0.27
CA ALA A 51 -4.36 1.50 1.68
C ALA A 51 -3.58 0.26 2.14
N GLU A 52 -3.60 -0.80 1.34
CA GLU A 52 -2.83 -2.00 1.64
C GLU A 52 -1.33 -1.71 1.66
N ALA A 53 -0.85 -0.99 0.65
CA ALA A 53 0.56 -0.62 0.57
C ALA A 53 1.00 0.19 1.78
N TYR A 54 0.20 1.16 2.17
CA TYR A 54 0.52 1.98 3.33
C TYR A 54 0.51 1.15 4.62
N ASP A 55 -0.47 0.26 4.77
CA ASP A 55 -0.55 -0.59 5.95
C ASP A 55 0.71 -1.45 6.11
N VAL A 56 1.19 -2.02 5.01
CA VAL A 56 2.40 -2.84 5.03
C VAL A 56 3.64 -2.00 5.28
N LEU A 57 3.79 -0.91 4.55
CA LEU A 57 5.02 -0.12 4.62
C LEU A 57 5.13 0.74 5.87
N SER A 58 4.02 1.03 6.53
CA SER A 58 4.03 1.81 7.77
C SER A 58 4.28 0.96 9.01
N ASP A 59 4.10 -0.35 8.92
CA ASP A 59 4.36 -1.28 10.01
C ASP A 59 5.76 -1.86 9.88
N PRO A 60 6.68 -1.64 10.85
CA PRO A 60 8.05 -2.12 10.75
C PRO A 60 8.16 -3.62 10.52
N GLN A 61 7.30 -4.41 11.16
CA GLN A 61 7.34 -5.86 11.02
C GLN A 61 6.88 -6.30 9.62
N LYS A 62 5.77 -5.74 9.17
CA LYS A 62 5.25 -6.06 7.86
C LYS A 62 6.18 -5.57 6.75
N LYS A 63 6.74 -4.39 6.93
CA LYS A 63 7.71 -3.84 5.98
C LYS A 63 8.93 -4.75 5.87
N SER A 64 9.46 -5.21 6.99
CA SER A 64 10.61 -6.09 7.02
C SER A 64 10.31 -7.41 6.28
N ALA A 65 9.16 -7.99 6.57
CA ALA A 65 8.75 -9.23 5.90
C ALA A 65 8.57 -9.01 4.40
N TYR A 66 7.98 -7.89 4.02
CA TYR A 66 7.80 -7.57 2.62
C TYR A 66 9.14 -7.37 1.91
N ASP A 67 10.06 -6.65 2.53
CA ASP A 67 11.38 -6.40 1.93
C ASP A 67 12.16 -7.70 1.74
N GLN A 68 11.97 -8.68 2.62
CA GLN A 68 12.66 -9.97 2.53
C GLN A 68 12.00 -10.93 1.56
N PHE A 69 10.68 -11.02 1.61
CA PHE A 69 9.93 -12.07 0.92
C PHE A 69 8.88 -11.57 -0.08
N GLY A 70 8.73 -10.25 -0.19
CA GLY A 70 7.71 -9.70 -1.06
C GLY A 70 6.30 -9.97 -0.53
N HIS A 71 5.33 -10.05 -1.45
CA HIS A 71 3.93 -10.26 -1.08
C HIS A 71 3.70 -11.57 -0.34
N SER A 72 4.48 -12.59 -0.66
CA SER A 72 4.37 -13.89 0.01
C SER A 72 4.69 -13.79 1.49
N GLY A 73 5.68 -12.97 1.85
CA GLY A 73 6.04 -12.75 3.25
C GLY A 73 4.93 -12.12 4.04
N VAL A 74 4.24 -11.16 3.43
CA VAL A 74 3.11 -10.47 4.07
C VAL A 74 1.96 -11.43 4.28
N GLU A 75 1.65 -12.24 3.27
CA GLU A 75 0.57 -13.22 3.37
C GLU A 75 0.85 -14.26 4.44
N LEU A 76 2.08 -14.73 4.53
CA LEU A 76 2.46 -15.69 5.57
C LEU A 76 2.32 -15.08 6.97
N SER A 77 2.67 -13.81 7.13
CA SER A 77 2.51 -13.12 8.41
C SER A 77 1.05 -13.06 8.83
N LEU A 78 0.16 -12.84 7.89
CA LEU A 78 -1.27 -12.77 8.17
C LEU A 78 -1.83 -14.13 8.56
N ILE A 79 -1.32 -15.19 7.96
CA ILE A 79 -1.79 -16.55 8.23
C ILE A 79 -1.39 -17.01 9.62
N HIS A 80 -0.24 -16.57 10.10
CA HIS A 80 0.27 -16.98 11.40
C HIS A 80 -0.37 -16.25 12.58
N ILE A 81 -1.21 -15.31 12.29
CA ILE A 81 -1.97 -14.62 13.32
C ILE A 81 -3.32 -15.28 13.50
#